data_3fe42e9f5639c262a7181578925f5762
#
_entry.id   3fe42e9f5639c262a7181578925f5762
#
_cell.length_a   1.000
_cell.length_b   1.000
_cell.length_c   1.000
_cell.angle_alpha   90.00
_cell.angle_beta   90.00
_cell.angle_gamma   90.00
#
_symmetry.space_group_name_H-M   'P 1'
#
loop_
_entity.id
_entity.type
_entity.pdbx_description
1 polymer ?
#
loop_
_entity_poly.entity_id
_entity_poly.type
_entity_poly.pdbx_seq_one_letter_code
_entity_poly.pdbx_strand_id
1 'polypeptide(L)'
;MWNNKLWETTRGRIVSLLRRREQTVDELARELGITDNAVRAQLGPLERDGLVRVAGVRKQAGAGKPAVLYDVPPEADALFSRAYAPMFTSLVTTLAERMDGPGLTAVMVNAGQRLADAYPAPTGDRKRRLAAATDVMRQLGADVELVEQDGSVLLRGSACPLGVAVERRHEVCAAMQAFLEAMLGESLTRCCSYEGKPRCCFGMDG
;
A
#
# COMPACT_ATOMS: atom_id res chain seq x y z
N MET A 1 -1.85 15.68 9.65
CA MET A 1 -3.15 15.91 8.96
C MET A 1 -2.90 15.94 7.46
N TRP A 2 -2.89 14.80 6.80
CA TRP A 2 -2.91 14.71 5.33
C TRP A 2 -4.34 15.03 4.88
N ASN A 3 -4.49 15.99 4.37
CA ASN A 3 -5.17 17.11 3.84
C ASN A 3 -6.50 16.75 3.14
N ASN A 4 -7.58 17.30 3.68
CA ASN A 4 -8.89 17.42 3.00
C ASN A 4 -8.77 18.05 1.60
N LYS A 5 -7.68 18.74 1.29
CA LYS A 5 -7.45 19.41 -0.01
C LYS A 5 -7.55 18.48 -1.23
N LEU A 6 -7.16 17.20 -1.13
CA LEU A 6 -7.33 16.27 -2.24
C LEU A 6 -8.81 16.12 -2.60
N TRP A 7 -9.67 15.97 -1.59
CA TRP A 7 -11.11 15.79 -1.78
C TRP A 7 -11.84 17.07 -2.23
N GLU A 8 -11.22 18.23 -2.07
CA GLU A 8 -11.71 19.51 -2.56
C GLU A 8 -11.39 19.72 -4.03
N THR A 9 -10.41 18.99 -4.59
CA THR A 9 -10.09 19.03 -6.02
C THR A 9 -11.20 18.35 -6.84
N THR A 10 -11.35 18.76 -8.10
CA THR A 10 -12.29 18.09 -9.04
C THR A 10 -12.02 16.60 -9.13
N ARG A 11 -10.74 16.20 -9.19
CA ARG A 11 -10.30 14.80 -9.21
C ARG A 11 -10.75 14.04 -7.96
N GLY A 12 -10.51 14.58 -6.79
CA GLY A 12 -10.92 13.96 -5.52
C GLY A 12 -12.44 13.89 -5.38
N ARG A 13 -13.17 14.92 -5.84
CA ARG A 13 -14.64 14.92 -5.84
C ARG A 13 -15.21 13.85 -6.77
N ILE A 14 -14.65 13.64 -7.97
CA ILE A 14 -15.03 12.55 -8.88
C ILE A 14 -14.86 11.21 -8.18
N VAL A 15 -13.68 10.93 -7.62
CA VAL A 15 -13.41 9.68 -6.88
C VAL A 15 -14.40 9.52 -5.73
N SER A 16 -14.66 10.58 -4.96
CA SER A 16 -15.62 10.53 -3.83
C SER A 16 -17.04 10.17 -4.26
N LEU A 17 -17.48 10.65 -5.42
CA LEU A 17 -18.79 10.33 -5.98
C LEU A 17 -18.84 8.88 -6.46
N LEU A 18 -17.82 8.44 -7.20
CA LEU A 18 -17.71 7.08 -7.74
C LEU A 18 -17.56 6.01 -6.64
N ARG A 19 -16.97 6.35 -5.48
CA ARG A 19 -16.92 5.47 -4.31
C ARG A 19 -18.30 5.15 -3.71
N ARG A 20 -19.27 6.00 -3.96
CA ARG A 20 -20.66 5.81 -3.44
C ARG A 20 -21.48 4.93 -4.36
N ARG A 21 -21.30 5.07 -5.65
CA ARG A 21 -21.98 4.31 -6.71
C ARG A 21 -21.33 4.55 -8.06
N GLU A 22 -21.52 3.61 -8.97
CA GLU A 22 -21.15 3.82 -10.37
C GLU A 22 -21.94 4.98 -10.99
N GLN A 23 -21.28 5.78 -11.84
CA GLN A 23 -21.88 6.93 -12.50
C GLN A 23 -21.36 7.09 -13.93
N THR A 24 -22.18 7.76 -14.75
CA THR A 24 -21.80 8.19 -16.09
C THR A 24 -21.10 9.56 -16.07
N VAL A 25 -20.46 9.93 -17.20
CA VAL A 25 -19.87 11.27 -17.37
C VAL A 25 -20.90 12.37 -17.14
N ASP A 26 -22.12 12.23 -17.72
CA ASP A 26 -23.19 13.22 -17.60
C ASP A 26 -23.67 13.37 -16.13
N GLU A 27 -23.81 12.27 -15.40
CA GLU A 27 -24.17 12.30 -13.97
C GLU A 27 -23.10 13.02 -13.14
N LEU A 28 -21.82 12.69 -13.37
CA LEU A 28 -20.70 13.37 -12.69
C LEU A 28 -20.64 14.86 -13.04
N ALA A 29 -20.81 15.22 -14.31
CA ALA A 29 -20.80 16.61 -14.77
C ALA A 29 -21.90 17.42 -14.08
N ARG A 30 -23.11 16.86 -14.00
CA ARG A 30 -24.26 17.48 -13.34
C ARG A 30 -24.04 17.63 -11.84
N GLU A 31 -23.55 16.60 -11.13
CA GLU A 31 -23.31 16.67 -9.68
C GLU A 31 -22.17 17.64 -9.32
N LEU A 32 -21.18 17.77 -10.20
CA LEU A 32 -20.02 18.64 -9.96
C LEU A 32 -20.22 20.09 -10.46
N GLY A 33 -21.24 20.33 -11.32
CA GLY A 33 -21.47 21.62 -11.96
C GLY A 33 -20.39 22.00 -12.98
N ILE A 34 -19.87 21.00 -13.71
CA ILE A 34 -18.82 21.18 -14.74
C ILE A 34 -19.24 20.52 -16.06
N THR A 35 -18.48 20.76 -17.13
CA THR A 35 -18.78 20.15 -18.44
C THR A 35 -18.35 18.68 -18.52
N ASP A 36 -19.00 17.90 -19.41
CA ASP A 36 -18.61 16.53 -19.74
C ASP A 36 -17.14 16.41 -20.13
N ASN A 37 -16.66 17.37 -20.93
CA ASN A 37 -15.24 17.40 -21.35
C ASN A 37 -14.29 17.58 -20.16
N ALA A 38 -14.67 18.41 -19.18
CA ALA A 38 -13.88 18.59 -17.97
C ALA A 38 -13.86 17.28 -17.13
N VAL A 39 -14.98 16.56 -17.04
CA VAL A 39 -15.04 15.24 -16.38
C VAL A 39 -14.13 14.25 -17.11
N ARG A 40 -14.25 14.14 -18.45
CA ARG A 40 -13.42 13.21 -19.25
C ARG A 40 -11.93 13.48 -19.10
N ALA A 41 -11.54 14.77 -19.05
CA ALA A 41 -10.16 15.17 -18.84
C ALA A 41 -9.59 14.68 -17.48
N GLN A 42 -10.44 14.51 -16.46
CA GLN A 42 -10.05 13.95 -15.17
C GLN A 42 -10.11 12.43 -15.11
N LEU A 43 -11.11 11.81 -15.75
CA LEU A 43 -11.27 10.36 -15.76
C LEU A 43 -10.09 9.64 -16.42
N GLY A 44 -9.59 10.14 -17.56
CA GLY A 44 -8.49 9.50 -18.27
C GLY A 44 -7.21 9.30 -17.43
N PRO A 45 -6.69 10.32 -16.72
CA PRO A 45 -5.59 10.13 -15.76
C PRO A 45 -5.97 9.19 -14.60
N LEU A 46 -7.17 9.31 -14.00
CA LEU A 46 -7.61 8.46 -12.91
C LEU A 46 -7.68 6.98 -13.31
N GLU A 47 -8.11 6.70 -14.55
CA GLU A 47 -8.17 5.36 -15.12
C GLU A 47 -6.76 4.78 -15.35
N ARG A 48 -5.83 5.57 -15.89
CA ARG A 48 -4.42 5.18 -16.05
C ARG A 48 -3.73 4.90 -14.72
N ASP A 49 -4.08 5.67 -13.69
CA ASP A 49 -3.55 5.51 -12.33
C ASP A 49 -4.24 4.36 -11.57
N GLY A 50 -5.22 3.66 -12.19
CA GLY A 50 -5.97 2.56 -11.59
C GLY A 50 -6.93 2.98 -10.47
N LEU A 51 -7.20 4.27 -10.32
CA LEU A 51 -8.09 4.81 -9.28
C LEU A 51 -9.57 4.76 -9.68
N VAL A 52 -9.84 4.66 -10.96
CA VAL A 52 -11.18 4.54 -11.56
C VAL A 52 -11.09 3.52 -12.69
N ARG A 53 -12.18 2.79 -12.91
CA ARG A 53 -12.30 1.87 -14.05
C ARG A 53 -13.65 2.05 -14.75
N VAL A 54 -13.75 1.52 -15.96
CA VAL A 54 -15.04 1.29 -16.61
C VAL A 54 -15.73 0.11 -15.96
N ALA A 55 -16.88 0.36 -15.32
CA ALA A 55 -17.72 -0.66 -14.68
C ALA A 55 -18.65 -1.37 -15.68
N GLY A 56 -19.03 -0.67 -16.75
CA GLY A 56 -19.95 -1.19 -17.75
C GLY A 56 -20.55 -0.11 -18.63
N VAL A 57 -21.67 -0.44 -19.24
CA VAL A 57 -22.45 0.50 -20.05
C VAL A 57 -23.94 0.43 -19.65
N ARG A 58 -24.57 1.58 -19.54
CA ARG A 58 -26.02 1.70 -19.30
C ARG A 58 -26.74 2.02 -20.62
N LYS A 59 -27.67 1.15 -21.03
CA LYS A 59 -28.54 1.47 -22.15
C LYS A 59 -29.46 2.63 -21.77
N GLN A 60 -29.50 3.64 -22.61
CA GLN A 60 -30.48 4.71 -22.47
C GLN A 60 -31.80 4.30 -23.15
N ALA A 61 -32.92 4.73 -22.60
CA ALA A 61 -34.21 4.54 -23.23
C ALA A 61 -34.24 5.39 -24.52
N GLY A 62 -34.31 4.72 -25.69
CA GLY A 62 -34.32 5.36 -27.01
C GLY A 62 -33.11 5.02 -27.86
N ALA A 63 -32.94 5.71 -29.02
CA ALA A 63 -31.90 5.47 -30.02
C ALA A 63 -30.51 6.09 -29.62
N GLY A 64 -30.31 6.49 -28.38
CA GLY A 64 -29.06 7.13 -27.90
C GLY A 64 -27.93 6.14 -27.76
N LYS A 65 -26.69 6.63 -27.87
CA LYS A 65 -25.45 5.84 -27.59
C LYS A 65 -25.45 5.39 -26.13
N PRO A 66 -25.13 4.12 -25.83
CA PRO A 66 -25.02 3.64 -24.46
C PRO A 66 -24.03 4.50 -23.65
N ALA A 67 -24.41 4.84 -22.42
CA ALA A 67 -23.58 5.63 -21.52
C ALA A 67 -22.59 4.74 -20.78
N VAL A 68 -21.30 5.08 -20.80
CA VAL A 68 -20.26 4.38 -20.07
C VAL A 68 -20.38 4.68 -18.58
N LEU A 69 -20.37 3.65 -17.76
CA LEU A 69 -20.36 3.69 -16.31
C LEU A 69 -18.93 3.58 -15.79
N TYR A 70 -18.62 4.38 -14.80
CA TYR A 70 -17.35 4.38 -14.09
C TYR A 70 -17.58 4.05 -12.62
N ASP A 71 -16.65 3.34 -11.99
CA ASP A 71 -16.57 3.12 -10.55
C ASP A 71 -15.13 3.20 -10.03
N VAL A 72 -14.97 3.12 -8.72
CA VAL A 72 -13.68 2.93 -8.04
C VAL A 72 -13.52 1.44 -7.77
N PRO A 73 -12.46 0.78 -8.31
CA PRO A 73 -12.24 -0.63 -8.04
C PRO A 73 -11.90 -0.87 -6.56
N PRO A 74 -12.22 -2.05 -5.98
CA PRO A 74 -12.00 -2.35 -4.56
C PRO A 74 -10.57 -2.10 -4.09
N GLU A 75 -9.58 -2.39 -4.94
CA GLU A 75 -8.16 -2.20 -4.67
C GLU A 75 -7.82 -0.72 -4.49
N ALA A 76 -8.38 0.14 -5.33
CA ALA A 76 -8.22 1.59 -5.20
C ALA A 76 -9.02 2.15 -4.02
N ASP A 77 -10.21 1.61 -3.72
CA ASP A 77 -11.02 2.04 -2.56
C ASP A 77 -10.26 1.79 -1.25
N ALA A 78 -9.55 0.69 -1.14
CA ALA A 78 -8.71 0.37 0.01
C ALA A 78 -7.64 1.44 0.31
N LEU A 79 -7.08 2.10 -0.73
CA LEU A 79 -6.09 3.17 -0.57
C LEU A 79 -6.64 4.40 0.17
N PHE A 80 -7.94 4.59 0.15
CA PHE A 80 -8.60 5.71 0.83
C PHE A 80 -9.01 5.41 2.27
N SER A 81 -8.84 4.16 2.72
CA SER A 81 -9.11 3.79 4.11
C SER A 81 -8.03 4.34 5.03
N ARG A 82 -8.42 5.13 6.00
CA ARG A 82 -7.53 5.63 7.07
C ARG A 82 -7.59 4.76 8.33
N ALA A 83 -8.34 3.68 8.30
CA ALA A 83 -8.57 2.82 9.46
C ALA A 83 -7.45 1.81 9.69
N TYR A 84 -6.75 1.37 8.64
CA TYR A 84 -5.78 0.28 8.75
C TYR A 84 -4.63 0.57 9.71
N ALA A 85 -3.96 1.71 9.59
CA ALA A 85 -2.85 2.04 10.48
C ALA A 85 -3.25 2.17 11.95
N PRO A 86 -4.30 2.95 12.32
CA PRO A 86 -4.73 3.03 13.72
C PRO A 86 -5.29 1.72 14.24
N MET A 87 -6.03 0.94 13.44
CA MET A 87 -6.53 -0.39 13.85
C MET A 87 -5.38 -1.37 14.08
N PHE A 88 -4.40 -1.42 13.17
CA PHE A 88 -3.22 -2.26 13.35
C PHE A 88 -2.43 -1.87 14.60
N THR A 89 -2.23 -0.59 14.84
CA THR A 89 -1.55 -0.09 16.04
C THR A 89 -2.31 -0.47 17.32
N SER A 90 -3.63 -0.32 17.32
CA SER A 90 -4.49 -0.71 18.45
C SER A 90 -4.43 -2.22 18.69
N LEU A 91 -4.48 -3.03 17.63
CA LEU A 91 -4.38 -4.48 17.70
C LEU A 91 -3.04 -4.91 18.32
N VAL A 92 -1.92 -4.36 17.82
CA VAL A 92 -0.58 -4.64 18.34
C VAL A 92 -0.47 -4.25 19.81
N THR A 93 -1.01 -3.10 20.21
CA THR A 93 -1.03 -2.66 21.60
C THR A 93 -1.82 -3.64 22.48
N THR A 94 -3.01 -4.04 22.03
CA THR A 94 -3.85 -5.01 22.77
C THR A 94 -3.16 -6.37 22.91
N LEU A 95 -2.45 -6.84 21.87
CA LEU A 95 -1.68 -8.09 21.94
C LEU A 95 -0.53 -7.98 22.95
N ALA A 96 0.18 -6.85 22.96
CA ALA A 96 1.28 -6.59 23.88
C ALA A 96 0.84 -6.49 25.37
N GLU A 97 -0.43 -6.20 25.63
CA GLU A 97 -1.01 -6.23 26.98
C GLU A 97 -1.35 -7.66 27.44
N ARG A 98 -1.45 -8.61 26.53
CA ARG A 98 -1.90 -9.99 26.79
C ARG A 98 -0.80 -11.05 26.69
N MET A 99 0.37 -10.67 26.16
CA MET A 99 1.50 -11.58 25.97
C MET A 99 2.83 -10.86 26.23
N ASP A 100 3.87 -11.62 26.47
CA ASP A 100 5.24 -11.11 26.65
C ASP A 100 5.87 -10.68 25.30
N GLY A 101 7.02 -10.04 25.35
CA GLY A 101 7.75 -9.59 24.15
C GLY A 101 8.09 -10.73 23.17
N PRO A 102 8.64 -11.87 23.65
CA PRO A 102 8.86 -13.06 22.80
C PRO A 102 7.58 -13.56 22.11
N GLY A 103 6.46 -13.62 22.83
CA GLY A 103 5.16 -14.02 22.29
C GLY A 103 4.67 -13.07 21.20
N LEU A 104 4.76 -11.76 21.42
CA LEU A 104 4.43 -10.76 20.40
C LEU A 104 5.34 -10.89 19.18
N THR A 105 6.65 -11.06 19.39
CA THR A 105 7.60 -11.28 18.30
C THR A 105 7.24 -12.49 17.45
N ALA A 106 6.87 -13.62 18.08
CA ALA A 106 6.45 -14.82 17.36
C ALA A 106 5.19 -14.59 16.51
N VAL A 107 4.21 -13.82 17.02
CA VAL A 107 3.03 -13.42 16.26
C VAL A 107 3.42 -12.57 15.04
N MET A 108 4.34 -11.62 15.22
CA MET A 108 4.82 -10.76 14.12
C MET A 108 5.59 -11.56 13.07
N VAL A 109 6.45 -12.49 13.47
CA VAL A 109 7.14 -13.42 12.54
C VAL A 109 6.13 -14.20 11.69
N ASN A 110 5.15 -14.82 12.33
CA ASN A 110 4.09 -15.55 11.60
C ASN A 110 3.31 -14.63 10.65
N ALA A 111 3.02 -13.39 11.06
CA ALA A 111 2.33 -12.43 10.20
C ALA A 111 3.20 -12.06 8.98
N GLY A 112 4.51 -11.88 9.16
CA GLY A 112 5.44 -11.61 8.06
C GLY A 112 5.54 -12.76 7.07
N GLN A 113 5.60 -14.00 7.56
CA GLN A 113 5.61 -15.19 6.71
C GLN A 113 4.31 -15.30 5.88
N ARG A 114 3.15 -15.11 6.52
CA ARG A 114 1.85 -15.09 5.81
C ARG A 114 1.75 -13.96 4.79
N LEU A 115 2.37 -12.82 5.07
CA LEU A 115 2.44 -11.74 4.08
C LEU A 115 3.26 -12.16 2.87
N ALA A 116 4.37 -12.87 3.06
CA ALA A 116 5.19 -13.39 1.97
C ALA A 116 4.42 -14.37 1.07
N ASP A 117 3.55 -15.21 1.66
CA ASP A 117 2.71 -16.16 0.91
C ASP A 117 1.74 -15.47 -0.07
N ALA A 118 1.45 -14.18 0.13
CA ALA A 118 0.60 -13.40 -0.77
C ALA A 118 1.33 -12.91 -2.03
N TYR A 119 2.64 -13.10 -2.12
CA TYR A 119 3.46 -12.69 -3.25
C TYR A 119 4.10 -13.89 -3.93
N PRO A 120 4.32 -13.85 -5.26
CA PRO A 120 5.08 -14.89 -5.95
C PRO A 120 6.48 -15.01 -5.34
N ALA A 121 6.90 -16.22 -5.00
CA ALA A 121 8.25 -16.46 -4.52
C ALA A 121 9.26 -16.04 -5.61
N PRO A 122 10.23 -15.15 -5.31
CA PRO A 122 11.21 -14.73 -6.27
C PRO A 122 12.07 -15.91 -6.71
N THR A 123 12.28 -16.03 -8.03
CA THR A 123 13.10 -17.08 -8.63
C THR A 123 14.38 -16.50 -9.23
N GLY A 124 15.39 -17.36 -9.43
CA GLY A 124 16.66 -16.99 -10.05
C GLY A 124 17.78 -16.79 -9.05
N ASP A 125 18.81 -16.06 -9.48
CA ASP A 125 19.98 -15.76 -8.66
C ASP A 125 19.64 -14.77 -7.51
N ARG A 126 20.58 -14.63 -6.57
CA ARG A 126 20.44 -13.74 -5.40
C ARG A 126 20.10 -12.32 -5.82
N LYS A 127 20.73 -11.80 -6.87
CA LYS A 127 20.50 -10.42 -7.35
C LYS A 127 19.06 -10.21 -7.80
N ARG A 128 18.50 -11.18 -8.52
CA ARG A 128 17.09 -11.13 -8.98
C ARG A 128 16.12 -11.22 -7.80
N ARG A 129 16.39 -12.10 -6.82
CA ARG A 129 15.56 -12.21 -5.62
C ARG A 129 15.58 -10.92 -4.80
N LEU A 130 16.76 -10.30 -4.63
CA LEU A 130 16.90 -9.01 -3.97
C LEU A 130 16.12 -7.90 -4.67
N ALA A 131 16.22 -7.81 -5.99
CA ALA A 131 15.47 -6.83 -6.77
C ALA A 131 13.96 -7.01 -6.58
N ALA A 132 13.46 -8.25 -6.72
CA ALA A 132 12.04 -8.56 -6.52
C ALA A 132 11.56 -8.23 -5.10
N ALA A 133 12.29 -8.61 -4.05
CA ALA A 133 11.96 -8.29 -2.67
C ALA A 133 11.95 -6.76 -2.42
N THR A 134 12.89 -6.03 -3.01
CA THR A 134 12.96 -4.57 -2.96
C THR A 134 11.74 -3.94 -3.61
N ASP A 135 11.32 -4.45 -4.77
CA ASP A 135 10.14 -3.94 -5.48
C ASP A 135 8.85 -4.20 -4.70
N VAL A 136 8.70 -5.37 -4.07
CA VAL A 136 7.55 -5.65 -3.20
C VAL A 136 7.58 -4.73 -1.97
N MET A 137 8.73 -4.49 -1.36
CA MET A 137 8.87 -3.53 -0.26
C MET A 137 8.40 -2.13 -0.66
N ARG A 138 8.74 -1.68 -1.88
CA ARG A 138 8.26 -0.39 -2.41
C ARG A 138 6.75 -0.37 -2.63
N GLN A 139 6.17 -1.46 -3.14
CA GLN A 139 4.70 -1.61 -3.26
C GLN A 139 4.01 -1.54 -1.90
N LEU A 140 4.64 -2.05 -0.84
CA LEU A 140 4.17 -1.94 0.54
C LEU A 140 4.38 -0.54 1.16
N GLY A 141 4.91 0.41 0.41
CA GLY A 141 5.10 1.79 0.83
C GLY A 141 6.43 2.06 1.54
N ALA A 142 7.40 1.14 1.46
CA ALA A 142 8.75 1.41 1.89
C ALA A 142 9.50 2.22 0.82
N ASP A 143 10.34 3.13 1.27
CA ASP A 143 11.34 3.79 0.41
C ASP A 143 12.69 3.13 0.72
N VAL A 144 13.07 2.15 -0.11
CA VAL A 144 14.23 1.28 0.14
C VAL A 144 15.20 1.25 -1.04
N GLU A 145 16.47 1.12 -0.70
CA GLU A 145 17.59 0.93 -1.61
C GLU A 145 18.49 -0.23 -1.16
N LEU A 146 19.22 -0.81 -2.09
CA LEU A 146 20.27 -1.78 -1.81
C LEU A 146 21.61 -1.04 -1.76
N VAL A 147 22.35 -1.20 -0.67
CA VAL A 147 23.67 -0.59 -0.46
C VAL A 147 24.68 -1.68 -0.19
N GLU A 148 25.76 -1.70 -0.96
CA GLU A 148 26.91 -2.57 -0.68
C GLU A 148 27.85 -1.83 0.28
N GLN A 149 28.14 -2.46 1.42
CA GLN A 149 29.01 -1.90 2.44
C GLN A 149 29.86 -3.01 3.06
N ASP A 150 31.17 -2.86 3.01
CA ASP A 150 32.13 -3.77 3.66
C ASP A 150 31.92 -5.26 3.31
N GLY A 151 31.57 -5.57 2.05
CA GLY A 151 31.32 -6.92 1.55
C GLY A 151 29.94 -7.48 1.93
N SER A 152 29.14 -6.74 2.67
CA SER A 152 27.74 -7.07 3.01
C SER A 152 26.78 -6.27 2.14
N VAL A 153 25.59 -6.83 1.89
CA VAL A 153 24.51 -6.12 1.23
C VAL A 153 23.49 -5.68 2.28
N LEU A 154 23.20 -4.39 2.28
CA LEU A 154 22.20 -3.80 3.17
C LEU A 154 20.96 -3.39 2.36
N LEU A 155 19.78 -3.83 2.79
CA LEU A 155 18.52 -3.23 2.37
C LEU A 155 18.21 -2.10 3.36
N ARG A 156 18.39 -0.85 2.92
CA ARG A 156 18.23 0.35 3.74
C ARG A 156 17.02 1.16 3.28
N GLY A 157 16.16 1.53 4.24
CA GLY A 157 14.96 2.32 3.98
C GLY A 157 14.97 3.67 4.69
N SER A 158 14.56 4.73 4.00
CA SER A 158 14.31 6.06 4.58
C SER A 158 12.97 6.13 5.32
N ALA A 159 12.06 5.17 5.07
CA ALA A 159 10.76 5.05 5.71
C ALA A 159 10.41 3.58 5.96
N CYS A 160 9.79 3.31 7.12
CA CYS A 160 9.27 2.00 7.46
C CYS A 160 7.77 1.95 7.09
N PRO A 161 7.29 0.95 6.31
CA PRO A 161 5.86 0.83 5.97
C PRO A 161 4.99 0.59 7.20
N LEU A 162 5.55 0.03 8.28
CA LEU A 162 4.88 -0.20 9.55
C LEU A 162 5.27 0.84 10.63
N GLY A 163 5.87 1.98 10.24
CA GLY A 163 6.52 2.94 11.14
C GLY A 163 5.63 3.37 12.31
N VAL A 164 4.35 3.67 12.08
CA VAL A 164 3.40 4.09 13.14
C VAL A 164 3.26 3.03 14.25
N ALA A 165 3.23 1.76 13.89
CA ALA A 165 3.16 0.66 14.86
C ALA A 165 4.52 0.37 15.50
N VAL A 166 5.61 0.47 14.73
CA VAL A 166 6.99 0.30 15.21
C VAL A 166 7.36 1.34 16.27
N GLU A 167 6.91 2.59 16.13
CA GLU A 167 7.09 3.64 17.16
C GLU A 167 6.49 3.25 18.51
N ARG A 168 5.48 2.41 18.53
CA ARG A 168 4.83 1.92 19.75
C ARG A 168 5.43 0.62 20.25
N ARG A 169 5.81 -0.28 19.33
CA ARG A 169 6.30 -1.62 19.62
C ARG A 169 7.34 -2.06 18.58
N HIS A 170 8.58 -2.13 18.99
CA HIS A 170 9.70 -2.50 18.09
C HIS A 170 9.62 -3.98 17.64
N GLU A 171 8.89 -4.82 18.38
CA GLU A 171 8.63 -6.22 18.01
C GLU A 171 7.96 -6.35 16.63
N VAL A 172 7.21 -5.32 16.21
CA VAL A 172 6.57 -5.25 14.88
C VAL A 172 7.59 -5.38 13.74
N CYS A 173 8.84 -4.94 13.94
CA CYS A 173 9.89 -5.09 12.94
C CYS A 173 10.16 -6.55 12.56
N ALA A 174 9.88 -7.51 13.46
CA ALA A 174 10.04 -8.93 13.18
C ALA A 174 9.15 -9.41 12.02
N ALA A 175 8.02 -8.75 11.78
CA ALA A 175 7.15 -9.07 10.63
C ALA A 175 7.85 -8.76 9.30
N MET A 176 8.49 -7.59 9.17
CA MET A 176 9.20 -7.22 7.94
C MET A 176 10.47 -8.04 7.74
N GLN A 177 11.17 -8.39 8.82
CA GLN A 177 12.32 -9.30 8.77
C GLN A 177 11.88 -10.67 8.24
N ALA A 178 10.90 -11.30 8.87
CA ALA A 178 10.40 -12.62 8.47
C ALA A 178 9.82 -12.64 7.04
N PHE A 179 9.14 -11.56 6.63
CA PHE A 179 8.69 -11.36 5.25
C PHE A 179 9.87 -11.40 4.27
N LEU A 180 10.90 -10.62 4.53
CA LEU A 180 12.08 -10.55 3.64
C LEU A 180 12.86 -11.85 3.65
N GLU A 181 13.05 -12.49 4.81
CA GLU A 181 13.72 -13.80 4.92
C GLU A 181 12.99 -14.87 4.10
N ALA A 182 11.65 -14.88 4.15
CA ALA A 182 10.85 -15.80 3.33
C ALA A 182 10.97 -15.51 1.82
N MET A 183 10.99 -14.24 1.43
CA MET A 183 11.18 -13.83 0.03
C MET A 183 12.57 -14.15 -0.50
N LEU A 184 13.60 -14.00 0.31
CA LEU A 184 14.99 -14.15 -0.11
C LEU A 184 15.51 -15.60 0.06
N GLY A 185 14.91 -16.37 0.98
CA GLY A 185 15.39 -17.70 1.34
C GLY A 185 16.70 -17.68 2.12
N GLU A 186 17.02 -16.56 2.79
CA GLU A 186 18.23 -16.38 3.61
C GLU A 186 17.90 -15.58 4.87
N SER A 187 18.69 -15.79 5.93
CA SER A 187 18.55 -15.07 7.20
C SER A 187 19.06 -13.64 7.09
N LEU A 188 18.41 -12.73 7.81
CA LEU A 188 18.73 -11.32 7.81
C LEU A 188 19.12 -10.83 9.22
N THR A 189 20.08 -9.93 9.28
CA THR A 189 20.41 -9.19 10.50
C THR A 189 19.70 -7.85 10.50
N ARG A 190 18.94 -7.57 11.56
CA ARG A 190 18.20 -6.32 11.72
C ARG A 190 19.11 -5.21 12.24
N CYS A 191 19.23 -4.12 11.48
CA CYS A 191 19.98 -2.91 11.80
C CYS A 191 19.10 -1.64 11.81
N CYS A 192 17.80 -1.80 12.06
CA CYS A 192 16.81 -0.70 12.04
C CYS A 192 17.14 0.37 13.09
N SER A 193 16.91 1.63 12.73
CA SER A 193 16.96 2.77 13.65
C SER A 193 15.55 3.16 14.09
N TYR A 194 15.40 3.44 15.37
CA TYR A 194 14.14 3.87 16.00
C TYR A 194 14.21 5.31 16.52
N GLU A 195 15.35 5.97 16.34
CA GLU A 195 15.51 7.38 16.74
C GLU A 195 14.82 8.29 15.71
N GLY A 196 13.87 9.08 16.17
CA GLY A 196 13.04 9.92 15.33
C GLY A 196 12.08 9.10 14.46
N LYS A 197 12.12 9.29 13.14
CA LYS A 197 11.31 8.50 12.21
C LYS A 197 11.91 7.10 12.02
N PRO A 198 11.16 6.01 12.29
CA PRO A 198 11.66 4.65 12.12
C PRO A 198 12.18 4.39 10.70
N ARG A 199 13.38 3.82 10.61
CA ARG A 199 14.03 3.48 9.34
C ARG A 199 14.34 1.99 9.30
N CYS A 200 13.95 1.34 8.19
CA CYS A 200 14.29 -0.05 7.98
C CYS A 200 15.76 -0.22 7.61
N CYS A 201 16.39 -1.25 8.21
CA CYS A 201 17.72 -1.70 7.80
C CYS A 201 17.82 -3.21 8.05
N PHE A 202 18.15 -3.95 6.99
CA PHE A 202 18.36 -5.40 7.06
C PHE A 202 19.65 -5.73 6.34
N GLY A 203 20.58 -6.34 7.09
CA GLY A 203 21.89 -6.79 6.59
C GLY A 203 21.81 -8.24 6.11
N MET A 204 22.57 -8.52 5.06
CA MET A 204 22.74 -9.84 4.48
C MET A 204 24.25 -10.10 4.35
N ASP A 205 24.69 -11.25 4.80
CA ASP A 205 26.08 -11.67 4.60
C ASP A 205 26.36 -11.83 3.09
N GLY A 206 27.56 -11.41 2.68
CA GLY A 206 28.01 -11.42 1.30
C GLY A 206 28.26 -12.81 0.71
#